data_e40b5cda9ac46db393141d3d26826c08
#
_entry.id   e40b5cda9ac46db393141d3d26826c08
#
_cell.length_a   1.000
_cell.length_b   1.000
_cell.length_c   1.000
_cell.angle_alpha   90.00
_cell.angle_beta   90.00
_cell.angle_gamma   90.00
#
_symmetry.space_group_name_H-M   'P 1'
#
loop_
_entity.id
_entity.type
_entity.pdbx_description
1 polymer ?
#
loop_
_entity_poly.entity_id
_entity_poly.type
_entity_poly.pdbx_seq_one_letter_code
_entity_poly.pdbx_strand_id
1 'polypeptide(L)'
;MVTLREPLDSLIRQPQTYTSHLRFPDPASIVLYDDTLRDGEQMPGVAFSPDQKVALATLLADIGIDVADVAFPVSSKSDRAALRLILEARRDGRIRPTLDVLAMCRAVQGDVDVVLDVATAAGAAPADISVLILSTTSDLHLKYKLGRALLKREGRDEREWLDAPVAFYREANIRLITDAIRYARSRGIERIEFAAEDASRSDIGYAIEWA
;
A
#
# COMPACT_ATOMS: atom_id res chain seq x y z
N MET A 1 -17.55 4.51 42.04
CA MET A 1 -17.18 4.71 40.65
C MET A 1 -15.67 4.87 40.64
N VAL A 2 -14.93 3.80 40.36
CA VAL A 2 -13.45 3.82 40.37
C VAL A 2 -13.02 4.43 39.05
N THR A 3 -12.44 5.62 39.08
CA THR A 3 -11.86 6.25 37.92
C THR A 3 -10.58 5.50 37.55
N LEU A 4 -10.66 4.67 36.54
CA LEU A 4 -9.55 3.88 35.99
C LEU A 4 -8.47 4.73 35.27
N ARG A 5 -8.60 6.08 35.26
CA ARG A 5 -7.71 6.97 34.50
C ARG A 5 -6.35 7.22 35.15
N GLU A 6 -6.27 7.34 36.48
CA GLU A 6 -4.98 7.65 37.12
C GLU A 6 -3.94 6.51 37.07
N PRO A 7 -4.29 5.23 37.28
CA PRO A 7 -3.31 4.16 37.16
C PRO A 7 -2.78 3.95 35.73
N LEU A 8 -3.61 4.15 34.71
CA LEU A 8 -3.22 3.95 33.32
C LEU A 8 -2.26 5.04 32.85
N ASP A 9 -2.53 6.31 33.16
CA ASP A 9 -1.68 7.42 32.83
C ASP A 9 -0.29 7.33 33.49
N SER A 10 -0.24 6.80 34.74
CA SER A 10 1.03 6.57 35.42
C SER A 10 1.84 5.43 34.80
N LEU A 11 1.19 4.38 34.33
CA LEU A 11 1.83 3.25 33.65
C LEU A 11 2.35 3.62 32.26
N ILE A 12 1.62 4.47 31.53
CA ILE A 12 2.03 4.95 30.21
C ILE A 12 3.21 5.93 30.30
N ARG A 13 3.28 6.73 31.38
CA ARG A 13 4.34 7.72 31.59
C ARG A 13 5.63 7.14 32.20
N GLN A 14 5.59 5.96 32.78
CA GLN A 14 6.79 5.31 33.32
C GLN A 14 7.46 4.49 32.20
N PRO A 15 8.65 4.85 31.73
CA PRO A 15 9.38 4.01 30.81
C PRO A 15 9.62 2.66 31.46
N GLN A 16 9.19 1.59 30.80
CA GLN A 16 9.49 0.25 31.24
C GLN A 16 11.01 0.09 31.31
N THR A 17 11.52 -0.58 32.36
CA THR A 17 12.95 -0.68 32.61
C THR A 17 13.72 -1.25 31.40
N TYR A 18 13.12 -2.16 30.64
CA TYR A 18 13.69 -2.77 29.43
C TYR A 18 13.60 -1.86 28.20
N THR A 19 12.81 -0.78 28.24
CA THR A 19 12.66 0.19 27.13
C THR A 19 13.32 1.54 27.44
N SER A 20 13.93 1.71 28.63
CA SER A 20 14.54 2.99 29.06
C SER A 20 15.66 3.49 28.15
N HIS A 21 16.28 2.60 27.36
CA HIS A 21 17.28 2.93 26.35
C HIS A 21 16.70 3.26 24.96
N LEU A 22 15.41 3.02 24.75
CA LEU A 22 14.75 3.32 23.49
C LEU A 22 14.31 4.78 23.44
N ARG A 23 14.60 5.43 22.33
CA ARG A 23 14.05 6.75 22.04
C ARG A 23 12.80 6.53 21.18
N PHE A 24 11.65 6.85 21.75
CA PHE A 24 10.40 6.85 21.00
C PHE A 24 10.26 8.13 20.19
N PRO A 25 9.70 8.07 18.97
CA PRO A 25 9.40 9.27 18.20
C PRO A 25 8.37 10.13 18.94
N ASP A 26 8.27 11.39 18.56
CA ASP A 26 7.17 12.25 19.00
C ASP A 26 5.83 11.58 18.58
N PRO A 27 4.88 11.38 19.50
CA PRO A 27 3.57 10.85 19.16
C PRO A 27 2.89 11.57 17.99
N ALA A 28 3.12 12.88 17.84
CA ALA A 28 2.60 13.65 16.71
C ALA A 28 3.22 13.28 15.35
N SER A 29 4.34 12.57 15.35
CA SER A 29 5.00 12.08 14.12
C SER A 29 4.59 10.67 13.73
N ILE A 30 3.75 10.00 14.52
CA ILE A 30 3.29 8.64 14.26
C ILE A 30 2.12 8.70 13.27
N VAL A 31 2.25 7.98 12.16
CA VAL A 31 1.19 7.80 11.16
C VAL A 31 0.51 6.46 11.42
N LEU A 32 -0.81 6.47 11.60
CA LEU A 32 -1.63 5.28 11.77
C LEU A 32 -2.13 4.80 10.40
N TYR A 33 -1.71 3.60 10.04
CA TYR A 33 -2.03 2.96 8.78
C TYR A 33 -2.96 1.77 9.00
N ASP A 34 -4.01 1.64 8.18
CA ASP A 34 -4.95 0.53 8.21
C ASP A 34 -5.11 -0.09 6.82
N ASP A 35 -4.99 -1.41 6.72
CA ASP A 35 -5.20 -2.15 5.48
C ASP A 35 -6.30 -3.24 5.57
N THR A 36 -7.20 -3.07 6.51
CA THR A 36 -8.37 -3.96 6.69
C THR A 36 -9.18 -4.09 5.41
N LEU A 37 -9.38 -2.98 4.68
CA LEU A 37 -10.24 -2.94 3.51
C LEU A 37 -9.64 -3.59 2.26
N ARG A 38 -8.32 -3.76 2.21
CA ARG A 38 -7.66 -4.43 1.09
C ARG A 38 -7.04 -5.76 1.52
N ASP A 39 -6.04 -5.76 2.42
CA ASP A 39 -5.35 -6.98 2.86
C ASP A 39 -6.20 -7.82 3.79
N GLY A 40 -6.94 -7.18 4.71
CA GLY A 40 -7.86 -7.87 5.59
C GLY A 40 -8.97 -8.63 4.85
N GLU A 41 -9.41 -8.11 3.70
CA GLU A 41 -10.38 -8.80 2.84
C GLU A 41 -9.81 -10.07 2.17
N GLN A 42 -8.49 -10.23 2.11
CA GLN A 42 -7.86 -11.44 1.56
C GLN A 42 -7.95 -12.63 2.51
N MET A 43 -8.45 -12.44 3.74
CA MET A 43 -8.69 -13.52 4.67
C MET A 43 -9.82 -14.44 4.16
N PRO A 44 -9.63 -15.77 4.18
CA PRO A 44 -10.67 -16.70 3.75
C PRO A 44 -12.01 -16.48 4.45
N GLY A 45 -13.08 -16.35 3.67
CA GLY A 45 -14.44 -16.13 4.17
C GLY A 45 -14.82 -14.68 4.42
N VAL A 46 -13.93 -13.74 4.16
CA VAL A 46 -14.21 -12.30 4.23
C VAL A 46 -14.42 -11.75 2.82
N ALA A 47 -15.48 -10.95 2.65
CA ALA A 47 -15.72 -10.16 1.45
C ALA A 47 -16.58 -8.95 1.83
N PHE A 48 -16.17 -7.77 1.43
CA PHE A 48 -16.91 -6.53 1.68
C PHE A 48 -17.61 -6.06 0.40
N SER A 49 -18.87 -5.65 0.53
CA SER A 49 -19.51 -4.88 -0.53
C SER A 49 -18.89 -3.48 -0.61
N PRO A 50 -19.01 -2.78 -1.76
CA PRO A 50 -18.54 -1.39 -1.87
C PRO A 50 -19.13 -0.48 -0.80
N ASP A 51 -20.40 -0.62 -0.43
CA ASP A 51 -21.04 0.18 0.62
C ASP A 51 -20.48 -0.13 2.02
N GLN A 52 -20.15 -1.40 2.29
CA GLN A 52 -19.48 -1.77 3.54
C GLN A 52 -18.08 -1.18 3.63
N LYS A 53 -17.32 -1.14 2.53
CA LYS A 53 -16.02 -0.47 2.47
C LYS A 53 -16.15 1.03 2.75
N VAL A 54 -17.17 1.70 2.22
CA VAL A 54 -17.44 3.12 2.53
C VAL A 54 -17.74 3.32 4.02
N ALA A 55 -18.61 2.47 4.60
CA ALA A 55 -18.94 2.57 6.02
C ALA A 55 -17.71 2.36 6.92
N LEU A 56 -16.88 1.36 6.62
CA LEU A 56 -15.65 1.09 7.35
C LEU A 56 -14.63 2.21 7.17
N ALA A 57 -14.42 2.73 5.95
CA ALA A 57 -13.53 3.87 5.71
C ALA A 57 -13.98 5.12 6.50
N THR A 58 -15.30 5.33 6.65
CA THR A 58 -15.83 6.41 7.48
C THR A 58 -15.46 6.20 8.95
N LEU A 59 -15.63 4.98 9.48
CA LEU A 59 -15.25 4.66 10.85
C LEU A 59 -13.74 4.81 11.08
N LEU A 60 -12.90 4.35 10.15
CA LEU A 60 -11.44 4.52 10.23
C LEU A 60 -11.06 6.00 10.30
N ALA A 61 -11.67 6.83 9.46
CA ALA A 61 -11.48 8.27 9.51
C ALA A 61 -11.92 8.85 10.87
N ASP A 62 -13.06 8.41 11.41
CA ASP A 62 -13.61 8.93 12.67
C ASP A 62 -12.78 8.57 13.90
N ILE A 63 -12.12 7.43 13.91
CA ILE A 63 -11.21 7.02 14.99
C ILE A 63 -9.80 7.60 14.84
N GLY A 64 -9.50 8.31 13.74
CA GLY A 64 -8.24 9.01 13.55
C GLY A 64 -7.15 8.22 12.83
N ILE A 65 -7.51 7.24 11.99
CA ILE A 65 -6.58 6.62 11.06
C ILE A 65 -6.14 7.67 10.03
N ASP A 66 -4.84 7.72 9.75
CA ASP A 66 -4.24 8.68 8.82
C ASP A 66 -4.25 8.17 7.38
N VAL A 67 -3.93 6.89 7.17
CA VAL A 67 -3.86 6.25 5.85
C VAL A 67 -4.68 4.96 5.85
N ALA A 68 -5.56 4.80 4.86
CA ALA A 68 -6.29 3.56 4.65
C ALA A 68 -6.03 3.00 3.24
N ASP A 69 -5.51 1.76 3.16
CA ASP A 69 -5.42 0.98 1.93
C ASP A 69 -6.78 0.35 1.64
N VAL A 70 -7.50 0.93 0.68
CA VAL A 70 -8.94 0.65 0.55
C VAL A 70 -9.29 -0.35 -0.53
N ALA A 71 -8.42 -0.54 -1.52
CA ALA A 71 -8.78 -1.35 -2.69
C ALA A 71 -7.57 -1.73 -3.56
N PHE A 72 -7.77 -2.79 -4.36
CA PHE A 72 -6.94 -3.12 -5.51
C PHE A 72 -7.78 -3.03 -6.80
N PRO A 73 -7.93 -1.85 -7.42
CA PRO A 73 -8.93 -1.60 -8.47
C PRO A 73 -8.78 -2.46 -9.73
N VAL A 74 -7.57 -2.99 -9.98
CA VAL A 74 -7.33 -3.88 -11.12
C VAL A 74 -7.89 -5.28 -10.88
N SER A 75 -8.02 -5.70 -9.61
CA SER A 75 -8.47 -7.05 -9.25
C SER A 75 -9.94 -7.30 -9.59
N SER A 76 -10.81 -6.32 -9.35
CA SER A 76 -12.26 -6.53 -9.48
C SER A 76 -13.04 -5.24 -9.79
N LYS A 77 -14.26 -5.43 -10.33
CA LYS A 77 -15.23 -4.34 -10.49
C LYS A 77 -15.72 -3.81 -9.13
N SER A 78 -15.78 -4.69 -8.12
CA SER A 78 -16.18 -4.33 -6.76
C SER A 78 -15.18 -3.35 -6.15
N ASP A 79 -13.87 -3.61 -6.30
CA ASP A 79 -12.83 -2.72 -5.80
C ASP A 79 -12.81 -1.37 -6.52
N ARG A 80 -13.05 -1.35 -7.83
CA ARG A 80 -13.23 -0.08 -8.56
C ARG A 80 -14.43 0.72 -8.04
N ALA A 81 -15.55 0.05 -7.78
CA ALA A 81 -16.74 0.68 -7.23
C ALA A 81 -16.49 1.19 -5.81
N ALA A 82 -15.83 0.40 -4.96
CA ALA A 82 -15.49 0.79 -3.60
C ALA A 82 -14.59 2.03 -3.57
N LEU A 83 -13.48 2.02 -4.33
CA LEU A 83 -12.59 3.17 -4.43
C LEU A 83 -13.33 4.42 -4.89
N ARG A 84 -14.15 4.31 -5.94
CA ARG A 84 -14.95 5.44 -6.44
C ARG A 84 -15.87 5.99 -5.36
N LEU A 85 -16.65 5.14 -4.69
CA LEU A 85 -17.60 5.57 -3.66
C LEU A 85 -16.90 6.18 -2.44
N ILE A 86 -15.73 5.69 -2.04
CA ILE A 86 -14.93 6.26 -0.95
C ILE A 86 -14.43 7.67 -1.32
N LEU A 87 -13.92 7.85 -2.54
CA LEU A 87 -13.47 9.15 -3.02
C LEU A 87 -14.64 10.14 -3.15
N GLU A 88 -15.80 9.71 -3.65
CA GLU A 88 -17.04 10.51 -3.68
C GLU A 88 -17.48 10.88 -2.25
N ALA A 89 -17.44 9.93 -1.29
CA ALA A 89 -17.79 10.18 0.10
C ALA A 89 -16.86 11.20 0.77
N ARG A 90 -15.55 11.15 0.47
CA ARG A 90 -14.56 12.12 0.95
C ARG A 90 -14.80 13.50 0.35
N ARG A 91 -15.02 13.60 -0.96
CA ARG A 91 -15.37 14.86 -1.64
C ARG A 91 -16.64 15.50 -1.06
N ASP A 92 -17.64 14.67 -0.77
CA ASP A 92 -18.94 15.12 -0.24
C ASP A 92 -18.91 15.41 1.28
N GLY A 93 -17.73 15.26 1.93
CA GLY A 93 -17.54 15.55 3.35
C GLY A 93 -18.09 14.47 4.31
N ARG A 94 -18.49 13.31 3.81
CA ARG A 94 -18.92 12.15 4.62
C ARG A 94 -17.73 11.39 5.23
N ILE A 95 -16.57 11.43 4.59
CA ILE A 95 -15.29 10.95 5.10
C ILE A 95 -14.41 12.18 5.31
N ARG A 96 -13.72 12.23 6.46
CA ARG A 96 -12.83 13.35 6.78
C ARG A 96 -11.72 13.50 5.75
N PRO A 97 -11.37 14.72 5.33
CA PRO A 97 -10.32 14.96 4.34
C PRO A 97 -8.92 14.57 4.84
N THR A 98 -8.75 14.39 6.16
CA THR A 98 -7.49 13.96 6.78
C THR A 98 -7.17 12.49 6.54
N LEU A 99 -8.17 11.65 6.20
CA LEU A 99 -7.91 10.27 5.80
C LEU A 99 -7.25 10.27 4.42
N ASP A 100 -6.03 9.78 4.33
CA ASP A 100 -5.39 9.50 3.05
C ASP A 100 -5.94 8.20 2.46
N VAL A 101 -6.52 8.29 1.27
CA VAL A 101 -7.09 7.15 0.55
C VAL A 101 -6.03 6.56 -0.35
N LEU A 102 -5.59 5.36 -0.02
CA LEU A 102 -4.54 4.65 -0.74
C LEU A 102 -5.14 3.48 -1.52
N ALA A 103 -4.67 3.30 -2.76
CA ALA A 103 -5.05 2.17 -3.61
C ALA A 103 -3.82 1.39 -4.06
N MET A 104 -3.89 0.06 -3.99
CA MET A 104 -2.80 -0.81 -4.42
C MET A 104 -2.71 -0.87 -5.95
N CYS A 105 -1.47 -0.85 -6.46
CA CYS A 105 -1.10 -1.09 -7.85
C CYS A 105 0.06 -2.09 -7.88
N ARG A 106 0.11 -2.97 -8.87
CA ARG A 106 1.38 -3.62 -9.21
C ARG A 106 2.29 -2.60 -9.88
N ALA A 107 3.57 -2.90 -9.98
CA ALA A 107 4.56 -2.06 -10.66
C ALA A 107 4.35 -2.09 -12.20
N VAL A 108 3.14 -1.77 -12.65
CA VAL A 108 2.68 -1.75 -14.05
C VAL A 108 1.92 -0.46 -14.31
N GLN A 109 2.29 0.27 -15.36
CA GLN A 109 1.68 1.56 -15.70
C GLN A 109 0.15 1.48 -15.84
N GLY A 110 -0.36 0.41 -16.46
CA GLY A 110 -1.81 0.22 -16.62
C GLY A 110 -2.58 0.07 -15.31
N ASP A 111 -1.94 -0.39 -14.22
CA ASP A 111 -2.57 -0.44 -12.90
C ASP A 111 -2.75 0.98 -12.32
N VAL A 112 -1.75 1.84 -12.50
CA VAL A 112 -1.80 3.26 -12.12
C VAL A 112 -2.89 3.98 -12.92
N ASP A 113 -2.98 3.71 -14.23
CA ASP A 113 -4.01 4.30 -15.09
C ASP A 113 -5.42 3.94 -14.62
N VAL A 114 -5.66 2.67 -14.24
CA VAL A 114 -6.96 2.24 -13.69
C VAL A 114 -7.32 2.99 -12.42
N VAL A 115 -6.37 3.23 -11.50
CA VAL A 115 -6.60 4.03 -10.29
C VAL A 115 -6.99 5.47 -10.66
N LEU A 116 -6.26 6.09 -11.58
CA LEU A 116 -6.52 7.46 -12.03
C LEU A 116 -7.85 7.59 -12.78
N ASP A 117 -8.24 6.59 -13.58
CA ASP A 117 -9.54 6.56 -14.24
C ASP A 117 -10.69 6.54 -13.22
N VAL A 118 -10.53 5.72 -12.15
CA VAL A 118 -11.52 5.66 -11.07
C VAL A 118 -11.55 6.99 -10.29
N ALA A 119 -10.40 7.57 -9.96
CA ALA A 119 -10.31 8.86 -9.28
C ALA A 119 -10.99 9.97 -10.10
N THR A 120 -10.69 10.04 -11.40
CA THR A 120 -11.31 10.98 -12.33
C THR A 120 -12.83 10.80 -12.40
N ALA A 121 -13.32 9.56 -12.47
CA ALA A 121 -14.74 9.26 -12.47
C ALA A 121 -15.44 9.65 -11.16
N ALA A 122 -14.72 9.67 -10.05
CA ALA A 122 -15.18 10.17 -8.75
C ALA A 122 -15.11 11.70 -8.61
N GLY A 123 -14.52 12.40 -9.60
CA GLY A 123 -14.28 13.85 -9.54
C GLY A 123 -13.09 14.22 -8.63
N ALA A 124 -12.19 13.30 -8.37
CA ALA A 124 -10.97 13.52 -7.61
C ALA A 124 -9.78 13.80 -8.55
N ALA A 125 -8.86 14.67 -8.11
CA ALA A 125 -7.60 14.92 -8.81
C ALA A 125 -6.56 13.84 -8.47
N PRO A 126 -5.51 13.66 -9.29
CA PRO A 126 -4.42 12.71 -8.98
C PRO A 126 -3.73 12.97 -7.63
N ALA A 127 -3.70 14.21 -7.16
CA ALA A 127 -3.14 14.58 -5.86
C ALA A 127 -4.04 14.19 -4.66
N ASP A 128 -5.31 13.86 -4.92
CA ASP A 128 -6.27 13.47 -3.88
C ASP A 128 -6.20 11.99 -3.51
N ILE A 129 -5.41 11.21 -4.22
CA ILE A 129 -5.25 9.77 -4.00
C ILE A 129 -3.78 9.40 -3.83
N SER A 130 -3.53 8.43 -2.99
CA SER A 130 -2.23 7.80 -2.84
C SER A 130 -2.21 6.42 -3.51
N VAL A 131 -1.05 5.95 -3.92
CA VAL A 131 -0.89 4.60 -4.46
C VAL A 131 0.17 3.83 -3.70
N LEU A 132 -0.11 2.55 -3.43
CA LEU A 132 0.85 1.57 -2.98
C LEU A 132 1.31 0.76 -4.20
N ILE A 133 2.56 0.95 -4.63
CA ILE A 133 3.12 0.20 -5.76
C ILE A 133 3.80 -1.06 -5.22
N LEU A 134 3.25 -2.23 -5.59
CA LEU A 134 3.71 -3.52 -5.12
C LEU A 134 4.67 -4.16 -6.11
N SER A 135 5.81 -4.61 -5.61
CA SER A 135 6.68 -5.58 -6.27
C SER A 135 7.19 -6.58 -5.22
N THR A 136 8.08 -7.47 -5.58
CA THR A 136 8.64 -8.47 -4.66
C THR A 136 10.13 -8.28 -4.51
N THR A 137 10.67 -8.69 -3.35
CA THR A 137 12.12 -8.69 -3.13
C THR A 137 12.69 -10.08 -2.89
N SER A 138 11.85 -11.12 -2.78
CA SER A 138 12.36 -12.49 -2.63
C SER A 138 12.83 -13.07 -3.97
N ASP A 139 13.99 -13.70 -3.97
CA ASP A 139 14.54 -14.37 -5.16
C ASP A 139 13.60 -15.44 -5.72
N LEU A 140 12.83 -16.08 -4.83
CA LEU A 140 11.83 -17.05 -5.22
C LEU A 140 10.76 -16.42 -6.13
N HIS A 141 10.17 -15.31 -5.68
CA HIS A 141 9.14 -14.63 -6.46
C HIS A 141 9.72 -13.90 -7.68
N LEU A 142 10.92 -13.33 -7.55
CA LEU A 142 11.61 -12.70 -8.69
C LEU A 142 11.78 -13.68 -9.84
N LYS A 143 12.22 -14.90 -9.54
CA LYS A 143 12.48 -15.92 -10.55
C LYS A 143 11.20 -16.63 -11.01
N TYR A 144 10.42 -17.16 -10.07
CA TYR A 144 9.32 -18.09 -10.38
C TYR A 144 7.97 -17.41 -10.61
N LYS A 145 7.77 -16.19 -10.11
CA LYS A 145 6.55 -15.40 -10.32
C LYS A 145 6.72 -14.35 -11.40
N LEU A 146 7.79 -13.54 -11.35
CA LEU A 146 8.02 -12.43 -12.26
C LEU A 146 9.01 -12.74 -13.39
N GLY A 147 9.79 -13.82 -13.30
CA GLY A 147 10.96 -14.04 -14.14
C GLY A 147 10.72 -13.89 -15.65
N ARG A 148 9.66 -14.48 -16.19
CA ARG A 148 9.32 -14.35 -17.62
C ARG A 148 8.95 -12.90 -17.98
N ALA A 149 8.16 -12.25 -17.15
CA ALA A 149 7.76 -10.86 -17.37
C ALA A 149 8.96 -9.91 -17.34
N LEU A 150 9.91 -10.13 -16.41
CA LEU A 150 11.14 -9.35 -16.32
C LEU A 150 12.04 -9.57 -17.53
N LEU A 151 12.22 -10.82 -17.98
CA LEU A 151 12.98 -11.10 -19.20
C LEU A 151 12.38 -10.41 -20.41
N LYS A 152 11.07 -10.57 -20.61
CA LYS A 152 10.36 -9.93 -21.72
C LYS A 152 10.51 -8.41 -21.70
N ARG A 153 10.36 -7.81 -20.52
CA ARG A 153 10.51 -6.37 -20.33
C ARG A 153 11.91 -5.88 -20.71
N GLU A 154 12.93 -6.65 -20.40
CA GLU A 154 14.32 -6.36 -20.71
C GLU A 154 14.75 -6.82 -22.14
N GLY A 155 13.78 -7.23 -22.97
CA GLY A 155 14.02 -7.64 -24.36
C GLY A 155 14.73 -8.99 -24.52
N ARG A 156 14.69 -9.83 -23.47
CA ARG A 156 15.28 -11.17 -23.49
C ARG A 156 14.24 -12.26 -23.77
N ASP A 157 14.73 -13.45 -24.14
CA ASP A 157 13.86 -14.62 -24.37
C ASP A 157 13.24 -15.11 -23.04
N GLU A 158 11.93 -15.13 -22.97
CA GLU A 158 11.20 -15.59 -21.78
C GLU A 158 11.49 -17.05 -21.42
N ARG A 159 11.99 -17.87 -22.35
CA ARG A 159 12.37 -19.26 -22.12
C ARG A 159 13.61 -19.40 -21.23
N GLU A 160 14.45 -18.36 -21.15
CA GLU A 160 15.64 -18.35 -20.30
C GLU A 160 15.35 -18.19 -18.80
N TRP A 161 14.08 -18.18 -18.39
CA TRP A 161 13.69 -17.83 -17.03
C TRP A 161 14.27 -18.74 -15.93
N LEU A 162 14.61 -19.99 -16.26
CA LEU A 162 15.29 -20.90 -15.32
C LEU A 162 16.79 -20.67 -15.27
N ASP A 163 17.40 -20.25 -16.37
CA ASP A 163 18.85 -20.18 -16.54
C ASP A 163 19.43 -18.80 -16.19
N ALA A 164 18.59 -17.73 -16.29
CA ALA A 164 19.04 -16.39 -15.96
C ALA A 164 19.43 -16.27 -14.48
N PRO A 165 20.56 -15.59 -14.18
CA PRO A 165 21.05 -15.45 -12.81
C PRO A 165 20.13 -14.58 -11.96
N VAL A 166 20.10 -14.83 -10.66
CA VAL A 166 19.26 -14.05 -9.70
C VAL A 166 19.61 -12.56 -9.73
N ALA A 167 20.88 -12.21 -9.87
CA ALA A 167 21.31 -10.81 -9.99
C ALA A 167 20.59 -10.05 -11.11
N PHE A 168 20.39 -10.69 -12.27
CA PHE A 168 19.61 -10.10 -13.36
C PHE A 168 18.18 -9.73 -12.94
N TYR A 169 17.51 -10.63 -12.21
CA TYR A 169 16.14 -10.39 -11.77
C TYR A 169 16.06 -9.27 -10.73
N ARG A 170 17.03 -9.21 -9.81
CA ARG A 170 17.11 -8.15 -8.79
C ARG A 170 17.27 -6.78 -9.46
N GLU A 171 18.21 -6.65 -10.40
CA GLU A 171 18.41 -5.40 -11.15
C GLU A 171 17.19 -5.01 -12.01
N ALA A 172 16.60 -5.98 -12.73
CA ALA A 172 15.41 -5.75 -13.53
C ALA A 172 14.20 -5.31 -12.69
N ASN A 173 14.08 -5.84 -11.47
CA ASN A 173 13.03 -5.44 -10.54
C ASN A 173 13.22 -4.03 -9.97
N ILE A 174 14.47 -3.62 -9.67
CA ILE A 174 14.76 -2.22 -9.27
C ILE A 174 14.35 -1.27 -10.40
N ARG A 175 14.69 -1.60 -11.64
CA ARG A 175 14.24 -0.80 -12.80
C ARG A 175 12.71 -0.77 -12.93
N LEU A 176 12.06 -1.91 -12.74
CA LEU A 176 10.61 -2.03 -12.81
C LEU A 176 9.91 -1.11 -11.81
N ILE A 177 10.28 -1.18 -10.52
CA ILE A 177 9.65 -0.37 -9.48
C ILE A 177 9.97 1.13 -9.67
N THR A 178 11.21 1.45 -10.02
CA THR A 178 11.63 2.83 -10.28
C THR A 178 10.82 3.46 -11.41
N ASP A 179 10.62 2.73 -12.52
CA ASP A 179 9.84 3.24 -13.65
C ASP A 179 8.37 3.38 -13.32
N ALA A 180 7.80 2.48 -12.51
CA ALA A 180 6.42 2.59 -12.05
C ALA A 180 6.22 3.82 -11.14
N ILE A 181 7.15 4.08 -10.21
CA ILE A 181 7.12 5.27 -9.35
C ILE A 181 7.24 6.55 -10.19
N ARG A 182 8.20 6.60 -11.12
CA ARG A 182 8.37 7.76 -12.02
C ARG A 182 7.12 7.99 -12.87
N TYR A 183 6.51 6.92 -13.35
CA TYR A 183 5.28 7.01 -14.10
C TYR A 183 4.14 7.60 -13.25
N ALA A 184 3.87 7.06 -12.06
CA ALA A 184 2.84 7.57 -11.16
C ALA A 184 3.05 9.06 -10.84
N ARG A 185 4.30 9.46 -10.55
CA ARG A 185 4.66 10.88 -10.37
C ARG A 185 4.36 11.74 -11.59
N SER A 186 4.70 11.26 -12.78
CA SER A 186 4.46 12.00 -14.05
C SER A 186 2.98 12.19 -14.34
N ARG A 187 2.12 11.34 -13.75
CA ARG A 187 0.66 11.42 -13.86
C ARG A 187 0.02 12.29 -12.78
N GLY A 188 0.82 12.91 -11.89
CA GLY A 188 0.37 13.86 -10.87
C GLY A 188 0.02 13.24 -9.52
N ILE A 189 0.34 11.96 -9.28
CA ILE A 189 0.21 11.34 -7.95
C ILE A 189 1.35 11.84 -7.08
N GLU A 190 1.02 12.47 -5.95
CA GLU A 190 2.01 13.08 -5.07
C GLU A 190 2.48 12.15 -3.95
N ARG A 191 1.61 11.28 -3.46
CA ARG A 191 1.90 10.33 -2.38
C ARG A 191 1.99 8.93 -2.95
N ILE A 192 3.18 8.36 -2.90
CA ILE A 192 3.48 7.04 -3.44
C ILE A 192 4.19 6.25 -2.36
N GLU A 193 3.60 5.15 -1.97
CA GLU A 193 4.23 4.11 -1.19
C GLU A 193 4.68 2.97 -2.11
N PHE A 194 5.66 2.21 -1.69
CA PHE A 194 6.04 0.98 -2.37
C PHE A 194 6.27 -0.12 -1.35
N ALA A 195 5.84 -1.32 -1.69
CA ALA A 195 5.89 -2.46 -0.80
C ALA A 195 6.56 -3.67 -1.43
N ALA A 196 7.28 -4.40 -0.59
CA ALA A 196 7.99 -5.60 -0.95
C ALA A 196 7.17 -6.84 -0.59
N GLU A 197 6.51 -7.45 -1.57
CA GLU A 197 5.85 -8.73 -1.37
C GLU A 197 6.90 -9.80 -1.03
N ASP A 198 6.56 -10.66 -0.07
CA ASP A 198 7.42 -11.78 0.36
C ASP A 198 8.77 -11.34 0.95
N ALA A 199 8.80 -10.17 1.57
CA ALA A 199 10.01 -9.56 2.12
C ALA A 199 10.71 -10.41 3.19
N SER A 200 9.97 -11.25 3.93
CA SER A 200 10.53 -12.14 4.95
C SER A 200 11.49 -13.19 4.41
N ARG A 201 11.46 -13.47 3.09
CA ARG A 201 12.36 -14.39 2.39
C ARG A 201 13.40 -13.69 1.51
N SER A 202 13.53 -12.37 1.66
CA SER A 202 14.46 -11.58 0.86
C SER A 202 15.87 -11.61 1.43
N ASP A 203 16.85 -11.50 0.55
CA ASP A 203 18.21 -11.15 0.94
C ASP A 203 18.22 -9.73 1.52
N ILE A 204 18.78 -9.55 2.71
CA ILE A 204 18.77 -8.25 3.43
C ILE A 204 19.53 -7.17 2.64
N GLY A 205 20.68 -7.53 2.05
CA GLY A 205 21.46 -6.58 1.26
C GLY A 205 20.68 -6.07 0.05
N TYR A 206 20.02 -6.97 -0.66
CA TYR A 206 19.17 -6.62 -1.77
C TYR A 206 17.93 -5.81 -1.33
N ALA A 207 17.31 -6.16 -0.21
CA ALA A 207 16.16 -5.42 0.29
C ALA A 207 16.51 -3.95 0.64
N ILE A 208 17.71 -3.73 1.19
CA ILE A 208 18.24 -2.39 1.47
C ILE A 208 18.53 -1.63 0.16
N GLU A 209 19.12 -2.30 -0.84
CA GLU A 209 19.38 -1.67 -2.15
C GLU A 209 18.09 -1.30 -2.88
N TRP A 210 17.05 -2.14 -2.74
CA TRP A 210 15.75 -1.93 -3.36
C TRP A 210 14.97 -0.77 -2.73
N ALA A 211 15.07 -0.56 -1.40
CA ALA A 211 14.41 0.51 -0.64
C ALA A 211 15.09 1.87 -0.82
#